data_d39e00d23ecdd923b8e2a6de41e78971
#
_entry.id   d39e00d23ecdd923b8e2a6de41e78971
#
_cell.length_a   1.000
_cell.length_b   1.000
_cell.length_c   1.000
_cell.angle_alpha   90.00
_cell.angle_beta   90.00
_cell.angle_gamma   90.00
#
_symmetry.space_group_name_H-M   'P 1'
#
loop_
_entity.id
_entity.type
_entity.pdbx_description
1 polymer ?
#
loop_
_entity_poly.entity_id
_entity_poly.type
_entity_poly.pdbx_seq_one_letter_code
_entity_poly.pdbx_strand_id
1 'polypeptide(L)'
;MILSCNHISKSYGVDTILDDCSFFINDNEKAAIVGNNGAGKSTIMKILIGELSADNGNVTIGKDKTIGYLAQYQDLSSTNSIYEEVKSVKQDIINMEQRLMGYEREMANLSGSALQKLIEDYTNLEHRFQMLDGYSYKSEIEGVIKGLGFTSDDFNKERTVI
;
A
#
# COMPACT_ATOMS: atom_id res chain seq x y z
N MET A 1 12.24 10.99 -12.89
CA MET A 1 11.24 10.08 -13.48
C MET A 1 10.81 9.09 -12.41
N ILE A 2 9.53 9.07 -12.08
CA ILE A 2 8.96 8.14 -11.07
C ILE A 2 8.25 6.96 -11.71
N LEU A 3 7.74 7.12 -12.95
CA LEU A 3 7.05 6.09 -13.69
C LEU A 3 7.34 6.25 -15.18
N SER A 4 7.51 5.13 -15.88
CA SER A 4 7.66 5.08 -17.33
C SER A 4 6.88 3.89 -17.89
N CYS A 5 6.14 4.15 -18.94
CA CYS A 5 5.54 3.17 -19.83
C CYS A 5 6.27 3.16 -21.16
N ASN A 6 6.69 2.00 -21.61
CA ASN A 6 7.41 1.88 -22.88
C ASN A 6 6.71 0.83 -23.75
N HIS A 7 6.23 1.26 -24.93
CA HIS A 7 5.66 0.43 -25.97
C HIS A 7 4.54 -0.53 -25.49
N ILE A 8 3.66 -0.02 -24.58
CA ILE A 8 2.56 -0.81 -24.03
C ILE A 8 1.51 -1.06 -25.10
N SER A 9 1.24 -2.33 -25.37
CA SER A 9 0.13 -2.77 -26.22
C SER A 9 -0.75 -3.76 -25.47
N LYS A 10 -2.05 -3.70 -25.71
CA LYS A 10 -3.04 -4.62 -25.13
C LYS A 10 -4.21 -4.85 -26.05
N SER A 11 -4.54 -6.12 -26.31
CA SER A 11 -5.69 -6.54 -27.12
C SER A 11 -6.58 -7.51 -26.34
N TYR A 12 -7.85 -7.53 -26.67
CA TYR A 12 -8.82 -8.52 -26.22
C TYR A 12 -9.42 -9.21 -27.44
N GLY A 13 -8.95 -10.41 -27.72
CA GLY A 13 -9.28 -11.12 -28.96
C GLY A 13 -8.76 -10.36 -30.19
N VAL A 14 -9.66 -9.88 -31.04
CA VAL A 14 -9.30 -9.13 -32.26
C VAL A 14 -9.25 -7.61 -32.04
N ASP A 15 -9.72 -7.12 -30.89
CA ASP A 15 -9.83 -5.69 -30.60
C ASP A 15 -8.58 -5.20 -29.89
N THR A 16 -7.79 -4.35 -30.54
CA THR A 16 -6.65 -3.66 -29.95
C THR A 16 -7.15 -2.45 -29.17
N ILE A 17 -6.90 -2.45 -27.86
CA ILE A 17 -7.32 -1.39 -26.93
C ILE A 17 -6.19 -0.37 -26.68
N LEU A 18 -4.96 -0.86 -26.58
CA LEU A 18 -3.76 -0.04 -26.47
C LEU A 18 -2.79 -0.46 -27.56
N ASP A 19 -2.30 0.53 -28.31
CA ASP A 19 -1.38 0.29 -29.42
C ASP A 19 -0.14 1.17 -29.25
N ASP A 20 0.98 0.53 -28.92
CA ASP A 20 2.32 1.15 -28.78
C ASP A 20 2.36 2.42 -27.90
N CYS A 21 1.67 2.41 -26.77
CA CYS A 21 1.59 3.56 -25.88
C CYS A 21 2.88 3.73 -25.09
N SER A 22 3.49 4.92 -25.20
CA SER A 22 4.70 5.28 -24.45
C SER A 22 4.55 6.65 -23.80
N PHE A 23 4.87 6.74 -22.50
CA PHE A 23 4.90 7.99 -21.73
C PHE A 23 5.71 7.82 -20.44
N PHE A 24 6.03 8.92 -19.81
CA PHE A 24 6.69 8.93 -18.50
C PHE A 24 6.12 10.03 -17.60
N ILE A 25 6.30 9.89 -16.30
CA ILE A 25 5.90 10.87 -15.29
C ILE A 25 7.13 11.17 -14.42
N ASN A 26 7.39 12.46 -14.22
CA ASN A 26 8.49 12.94 -13.38
C ASN A 26 8.02 13.23 -11.95
N ASP A 27 8.98 13.45 -11.06
CA ASP A 27 8.69 13.87 -9.69
C ASP A 27 7.90 15.19 -9.70
N ASN A 28 6.87 15.27 -8.84
CA ASN A 28 5.95 16.41 -8.70
C ASN A 28 5.13 16.75 -9.97
N GLU A 29 5.07 15.86 -10.94
CA GLU A 29 4.25 16.03 -12.14
C GLU A 29 2.83 15.51 -11.92
N LYS A 30 1.84 16.19 -12.52
CA LYS A 30 0.44 15.76 -12.59
C LYS A 30 0.11 15.44 -14.04
N ALA A 31 -0.34 14.22 -14.29
CA ALA A 31 -0.75 13.76 -15.62
C ALA A 31 -2.21 13.34 -15.60
N ALA A 32 -2.91 13.50 -16.72
CA ALA A 32 -4.28 13.03 -16.89
C ALA A 32 -4.41 12.21 -18.18
N ILE A 33 -5.08 11.08 -18.08
CA ILE A 33 -5.45 10.26 -19.24
C ILE A 33 -6.88 10.62 -19.63
N VAL A 34 -7.04 11.18 -20.83
CA VAL A 34 -8.33 11.63 -21.36
C VAL A 34 -8.69 10.83 -22.61
N GLY A 35 -9.98 10.66 -22.87
CA GLY A 35 -10.50 9.95 -24.04
C GLY A 35 -11.93 9.48 -23.84
N ASN A 36 -12.55 9.00 -24.91
CA ASN A 36 -13.91 8.47 -24.91
C ASN A 36 -14.06 7.20 -24.03
N ASN A 37 -15.30 6.82 -23.72
CA ASN A 37 -15.55 5.54 -23.07
C ASN A 37 -15.09 4.40 -24.01
N GLY A 38 -14.41 3.40 -23.43
CA GLY A 38 -13.80 2.33 -24.22
C GLY A 38 -12.38 2.60 -24.77
N ALA A 39 -11.85 3.83 -24.66
CA ALA A 39 -10.51 4.19 -25.18
C ALA A 39 -9.32 3.60 -24.40
N GLY A 40 -9.53 2.62 -23.52
CA GLY A 40 -8.43 1.94 -22.81
C GLY A 40 -7.93 2.65 -21.54
N LYS A 41 -8.57 3.72 -21.06
CA LYS A 41 -8.13 4.45 -19.85
C LYS A 41 -8.00 3.55 -18.61
N SER A 42 -9.03 2.74 -18.34
CA SER A 42 -9.00 1.80 -17.21
C SER A 42 -8.02 0.65 -17.45
N THR A 43 -7.82 0.24 -18.70
CA THR A 43 -6.87 -0.81 -19.08
C THR A 43 -5.44 -0.37 -18.78
N ILE A 44 -5.05 0.83 -19.21
CA ILE A 44 -3.69 1.34 -18.93
C ILE A 44 -3.49 1.53 -17.43
N MET A 45 -4.49 2.03 -16.68
CA MET A 45 -4.39 2.16 -15.23
C MET A 45 -4.16 0.81 -14.53
N LYS A 46 -4.89 -0.23 -14.93
CA LYS A 46 -4.71 -1.59 -14.41
C LYS A 46 -3.34 -2.19 -14.73
N ILE A 47 -2.79 -1.85 -15.91
CA ILE A 47 -1.43 -2.26 -16.28
C ILE A 47 -0.40 -1.53 -15.41
N LEU A 48 -0.57 -0.23 -15.15
CA LEU A 48 0.32 0.56 -14.29
C LEU A 48 0.43 0.03 -12.87
N ILE A 49 -0.68 -0.43 -12.29
CA ILE A 49 -0.72 -0.97 -10.92
C ILE A 49 -0.43 -2.47 -10.84
N GLY A 50 -0.20 -3.13 -12.00
CA GLY A 50 0.14 -4.55 -12.06
C GLY A 50 -1.06 -5.51 -11.94
N GLU A 51 -2.32 -5.01 -11.97
CA GLU A 51 -3.52 -5.86 -11.99
C GLU A 51 -3.74 -6.54 -13.35
N LEU A 52 -3.17 -6.00 -14.39
CA LEU A 52 -3.29 -6.52 -15.75
C LEU A 52 -1.91 -6.55 -16.42
N SER A 53 -1.58 -7.65 -17.09
CA SER A 53 -0.38 -7.74 -17.91
C SER A 53 -0.59 -7.10 -19.27
N ALA A 54 0.36 -6.31 -19.74
CA ALA A 54 0.44 -5.89 -21.13
C ALA A 54 0.78 -7.10 -22.03
N ASP A 55 0.37 -7.04 -23.29
CA ASP A 55 0.78 -8.04 -24.29
C ASP A 55 2.19 -7.73 -24.81
N ASN A 56 2.53 -6.45 -24.92
CA ASN A 56 3.87 -5.97 -25.24
C ASN A 56 4.23 -4.77 -24.37
N GLY A 57 5.53 -4.49 -24.31
CA GLY A 57 6.08 -3.36 -23.57
C GLY A 57 6.27 -3.63 -22.08
N ASN A 58 6.66 -2.60 -21.35
CA ASN A 58 6.92 -2.68 -19.93
C ASN A 58 6.62 -1.40 -19.18
N VAL A 59 6.25 -1.54 -17.91
CA VAL A 59 6.13 -0.44 -16.95
C VAL A 59 7.33 -0.49 -16.02
N THR A 60 7.94 0.66 -15.80
CA THR A 60 9.04 0.82 -14.85
C THR A 60 8.64 1.86 -13.80
N ILE A 61 8.72 1.48 -12.53
CA ILE A 61 8.50 2.35 -11.37
C ILE A 61 9.87 2.68 -10.78
N GLY A 62 10.07 3.92 -10.41
CA GLY A 62 11.32 4.39 -9.78
C GLY A 62 11.62 3.61 -8.51
N LYS A 63 12.91 3.37 -8.25
CA LYS A 63 13.34 2.69 -7.03
C LYS A 63 12.82 3.44 -5.81
N ASP A 64 12.38 2.69 -4.80
CA ASP A 64 11.83 3.20 -3.54
C ASP A 64 10.54 4.05 -3.70
N LYS A 65 9.83 3.89 -4.83
CA LYS A 65 8.52 4.51 -5.06
C LYS A 65 7.41 3.46 -4.91
N THR A 66 6.30 3.88 -4.34
CA THR A 66 5.08 3.06 -4.21
C THR A 66 3.94 3.70 -5.00
N ILE A 67 3.02 2.88 -5.50
CA ILE A 67 1.81 3.35 -6.18
C ILE A 67 0.63 3.18 -5.24
N GLY A 68 -0.10 4.27 -4.99
CA GLY A 68 -1.45 4.24 -4.43
C GLY A 68 -2.48 4.34 -5.56
N TYR A 69 -3.49 3.49 -5.54
CA TYR A 69 -4.56 3.49 -6.53
C TYR A 69 -5.93 3.58 -5.86
N LEU A 70 -6.72 4.56 -6.27
CA LEU A 70 -8.11 4.66 -5.87
C LEU A 70 -8.99 4.18 -7.04
N ALA A 71 -9.59 3.02 -6.88
CA ALA A 71 -10.48 2.45 -7.88
C ALA A 71 -11.81 3.23 -7.97
N GLN A 72 -12.40 3.28 -9.16
CA GLN A 72 -13.70 3.88 -9.39
C GLN A 72 -14.82 3.11 -8.66
N TYR A 73 -14.68 1.79 -8.56
CA TYR A 73 -15.55 0.91 -7.80
C TYR A 73 -14.68 0.12 -6.82
N GLN A 74 -15.02 0.18 -5.56
CA GLN A 74 -14.38 -0.61 -4.52
C GLN A 74 -15.28 -1.78 -4.14
N ASP A 75 -14.68 -2.94 -3.89
CA ASP A 75 -15.38 -4.04 -3.26
C ASP A 75 -15.70 -3.67 -1.81
N LEU A 76 -16.97 -3.51 -1.52
CA LEU A 76 -17.49 -3.18 -0.19
C LEU A 76 -17.85 -4.45 0.63
N SER A 77 -17.37 -5.60 0.22
CA SER A 77 -17.66 -6.88 0.92
C SER A 77 -17.01 -7.01 2.32
N SER A 78 -16.07 -6.13 2.65
CA SER A 78 -15.46 -6.11 3.98
C SER A 78 -16.44 -5.64 5.04
N THR A 79 -16.63 -6.44 6.08
CA THR A 79 -17.40 -6.12 7.29
C THR A 79 -16.56 -5.43 8.38
N ASN A 80 -15.32 -5.07 8.05
CA ASN A 80 -14.42 -4.38 8.96
C ASN A 80 -14.98 -3.02 9.34
N SER A 81 -14.72 -2.59 10.57
CA SER A 81 -14.92 -1.19 10.96
C SER A 81 -13.98 -0.26 10.19
N ILE A 82 -14.30 1.03 10.14
CA ILE A 82 -13.44 2.06 9.52
C ILE A 82 -12.02 1.99 10.10
N TYR A 83 -11.92 1.87 11.42
CA TYR A 83 -10.63 1.78 12.10
C TYR A 83 -9.84 0.54 11.69
N GLU A 84 -10.45 -0.64 11.66
CA GLU A 84 -9.79 -1.89 11.27
C GLU A 84 -9.37 -1.88 9.79
N GLU A 85 -10.15 -1.24 8.92
CA GLU A 85 -9.79 -1.11 7.51
C GLU A 85 -8.54 -0.25 7.32
N VAL A 86 -8.48 0.93 7.95
CA VAL A 86 -7.29 1.80 7.88
C VAL A 86 -6.08 1.16 8.58
N LYS A 87 -6.32 0.46 9.70
CA LYS A 87 -5.29 -0.26 10.45
C LYS A 87 -4.67 -1.41 9.65
N SER A 88 -5.43 -2.06 8.77
CA SER A 88 -4.93 -3.18 7.95
C SER A 88 -3.73 -2.80 7.08
N VAL A 89 -3.63 -1.54 6.66
CA VAL A 89 -2.50 -1.01 5.89
C VAL A 89 -1.18 -1.00 6.70
N LYS A 90 -1.28 -0.98 8.03
CA LYS A 90 -0.14 -0.95 8.97
C LYS A 90 0.22 -2.35 9.52
N GLN A 91 -0.26 -3.43 8.88
CA GLN A 91 -0.10 -4.79 9.41
C GLN A 91 1.36 -5.17 9.68
N ASP A 92 2.30 -4.73 8.84
CA ASP A 92 3.73 -5.00 9.04
C ASP A 92 4.27 -4.36 10.32
N ILE A 93 3.87 -3.12 10.60
CA ILE A 93 4.26 -2.40 11.83
C ILE A 93 3.64 -3.08 13.05
N ILE A 94 2.37 -3.48 12.97
CA ILE A 94 1.67 -4.20 14.03
C ILE A 94 2.36 -5.54 14.32
N ASN A 95 2.76 -6.27 13.30
CA ASN A 95 3.49 -7.53 13.46
C ASN A 95 4.86 -7.31 14.12
N MET A 96 5.56 -6.21 13.81
CA MET A 96 6.81 -5.85 14.48
C MET A 96 6.57 -5.52 15.96
N GLU A 97 5.54 -4.73 16.30
CA GLU A 97 5.16 -4.42 17.70
C GLU A 97 4.91 -5.71 18.48
N GLN A 98 4.13 -6.62 17.92
CA GLN A 98 3.85 -7.92 18.56
C GLN A 98 5.11 -8.77 18.79
N ARG A 99 6.04 -8.77 17.83
CA ARG A 99 7.31 -9.48 17.97
C ARG A 99 8.21 -8.87 19.03
N LEU A 100 8.28 -7.54 19.12
CA LEU A 100 9.02 -6.85 20.18
C LEU A 100 8.48 -7.21 21.56
N MET A 101 7.15 -7.19 21.74
CA MET A 101 6.50 -7.63 22.98
C MET A 101 6.76 -9.13 23.28
N GLY A 102 6.87 -9.97 22.25
CA GLY A 102 7.26 -11.36 22.37
C GLY A 102 8.67 -11.51 22.92
N TYR A 103 9.63 -10.81 22.33
CA TYR A 103 11.03 -10.82 22.76
C TYR A 103 11.19 -10.34 24.20
N GLU A 104 10.49 -9.30 24.62
CA GLU A 104 10.52 -8.80 26.01
C GLU A 104 10.09 -9.90 27.02
N ARG A 105 9.04 -10.66 26.69
CA ARG A 105 8.57 -11.78 27.54
C ARG A 105 9.59 -12.93 27.58
N GLU A 106 10.21 -13.25 26.46
CA GLU A 106 11.20 -14.32 26.34
C GLU A 106 12.48 -13.97 27.08
N MET A 107 12.93 -12.72 27.04
CA MET A 107 14.13 -12.24 27.76
C MET A 107 14.07 -12.50 29.24
N ALA A 108 12.87 -12.45 29.85
CA ALA A 108 12.68 -12.71 31.28
C ALA A 108 13.04 -14.15 31.70
N ASN A 109 13.06 -15.10 30.74
CA ASN A 109 13.27 -16.51 31.00
C ASN A 109 14.60 -17.05 30.44
N LEU A 110 15.41 -16.19 29.82
CA LEU A 110 16.67 -16.57 29.18
C LEU A 110 17.88 -16.05 29.97
N SER A 111 19.02 -16.71 29.76
CA SER A 111 20.30 -16.29 30.32
C SER A 111 21.47 -16.67 29.41
N GLY A 112 22.65 -16.12 29.66
CA GLY A 112 23.86 -16.41 28.90
C GLY A 112 23.80 -16.03 27.42
N SER A 113 24.35 -16.85 26.55
CA SER A 113 24.46 -16.55 25.11
C SER A 113 23.12 -16.47 24.39
N ALA A 114 22.11 -17.22 24.87
CA ALA A 114 20.75 -17.17 24.31
C ALA A 114 20.10 -15.81 24.55
N LEU A 115 20.23 -15.27 25.76
CA LEU A 115 19.75 -13.92 26.07
C LEU A 115 20.49 -12.86 25.25
N GLN A 116 21.79 -12.99 25.09
CA GLN A 116 22.59 -12.02 24.34
C GLN A 116 22.17 -11.96 22.87
N LYS A 117 21.92 -13.11 22.25
CA LYS A 117 21.40 -13.18 20.88
C LYS A 117 20.01 -12.57 20.75
N LEU A 118 19.11 -12.83 21.71
CA LEU A 118 17.77 -12.27 21.68
C LEU A 118 17.77 -10.76 21.85
N ILE A 119 18.66 -10.19 22.66
CA ILE A 119 18.86 -8.75 22.80
C ILE A 119 19.31 -8.11 21.48
N GLU A 120 20.21 -8.78 20.74
CA GLU A 120 20.66 -8.30 19.43
C GLU A 120 19.51 -8.29 18.42
N ASP A 121 18.72 -9.38 18.36
CA ASP A 121 17.54 -9.49 17.49
C ASP A 121 16.48 -8.42 17.85
N TYR A 122 16.24 -8.20 19.13
CA TYR A 122 15.34 -7.15 19.63
C TYR A 122 15.81 -5.76 19.18
N THR A 123 17.08 -5.44 19.41
CA THR A 123 17.64 -4.12 19.06
C THR A 123 17.53 -3.83 17.56
N ASN A 124 17.82 -4.84 16.73
CA ASN A 124 17.68 -4.71 15.27
C ASN A 124 16.23 -4.49 14.84
N LEU A 125 15.29 -5.22 15.43
CA LEU A 125 13.87 -5.06 15.13
C LEU A 125 13.33 -3.74 15.64
N GLU A 126 13.72 -3.31 16.84
CA GLU A 126 13.32 -2.01 17.42
C GLU A 126 13.81 -0.84 16.57
N HIS A 127 15.07 -0.88 16.15
CA HIS A 127 15.61 0.15 15.25
C HIS A 127 14.79 0.24 13.94
N ARG A 128 14.44 -0.91 13.33
CA ARG A 128 13.60 -0.94 12.14
C ARG A 128 12.19 -0.40 12.42
N PHE A 129 11.61 -0.74 13.56
CA PHE A 129 10.31 -0.25 13.99
C PHE A 129 10.30 1.27 14.16
N GLN A 130 11.35 1.84 14.75
CA GLN A 130 11.54 3.29 14.87
C GLN A 130 11.67 3.98 13.51
N MET A 131 12.49 3.42 12.60
CA MET A 131 12.69 3.97 11.26
C MET A 131 11.40 4.02 10.42
N LEU A 132 10.40 3.20 10.76
CA LEU A 132 9.08 3.15 10.13
C LEU A 132 8.02 3.93 10.93
N ASP A 133 8.43 4.80 11.85
CA ASP A 133 7.54 5.56 12.73
C ASP A 133 6.56 4.67 13.53
N GLY A 134 7.04 3.48 13.93
CA GLY A 134 6.23 2.45 14.56
C GLY A 134 5.54 2.90 15.85
N TYR A 135 6.08 3.84 16.60
CA TYR A 135 5.45 4.34 17.83
C TYR A 135 4.28 5.29 17.57
N SER A 136 4.18 5.87 16.37
CA SER A 136 3.16 6.87 16.03
C SER A 136 2.03 6.32 15.15
N TYR A 137 2.10 5.06 14.67
CA TYR A 137 1.14 4.54 13.70
C TYR A 137 -0.32 4.61 14.18
N LYS A 138 -0.60 4.45 15.49
CA LYS A 138 -1.96 4.54 16.05
C LYS A 138 -2.53 5.96 15.90
N SER A 139 -1.72 6.96 16.23
CA SER A 139 -2.09 8.37 16.08
C SER A 139 -2.22 8.78 14.62
N GLU A 140 -1.40 8.19 13.74
CA GLU A 140 -1.49 8.40 12.29
C GLU A 140 -2.81 7.85 11.73
N ILE A 141 -3.20 6.62 12.11
CA ILE A 141 -4.49 6.02 11.73
C ILE A 141 -5.65 6.94 12.16
N GLU A 142 -5.67 7.37 13.43
CA GLU A 142 -6.71 8.28 13.92
C GLU A 142 -6.69 9.63 13.18
N GLY A 143 -5.51 10.16 12.90
CA GLY A 143 -5.34 11.42 12.17
C GLY A 143 -5.91 11.34 10.74
N VAL A 144 -5.67 10.22 10.04
CA VAL A 144 -6.22 9.97 8.70
C VAL A 144 -7.75 9.90 8.75
N ILE A 145 -8.32 9.12 9.68
CA ILE A 145 -9.77 8.96 9.82
C ILE A 145 -10.44 10.32 10.12
N LYS A 146 -9.89 11.07 11.08
CA LYS A 146 -10.38 12.41 11.43
C LYS A 146 -10.21 13.41 10.27
N GLY A 147 -9.10 13.33 9.53
CA GLY A 147 -8.84 14.14 8.34
C GLY A 147 -9.84 13.90 7.21
N LEU A 148 -10.45 12.72 7.14
CA LEU A 148 -11.55 12.38 6.23
C LEU A 148 -12.92 12.87 6.74
N GLY A 149 -12.99 13.47 7.93
CA GLY A 149 -14.23 14.03 8.50
C GLY A 149 -14.99 13.11 9.45
N PHE A 150 -14.45 11.92 9.77
CA PHE A 150 -15.05 11.02 10.73
C PHE A 150 -14.75 11.45 12.18
N THR A 151 -15.69 11.19 13.07
CA THR A 151 -15.55 11.40 14.52
C THR A 151 -15.07 10.12 15.20
N SER A 152 -14.66 10.22 16.47
CA SER A 152 -14.28 9.03 17.24
C SER A 152 -15.40 8.01 17.41
N ASP A 153 -16.66 8.45 17.35
CA ASP A 153 -17.85 7.58 17.44
C ASP A 153 -18.05 6.75 16.16
N ASP A 154 -17.42 7.18 15.06
CA ASP A 154 -17.51 6.48 13.77
C ASP A 154 -16.48 5.36 13.63
N PHE A 155 -15.45 5.32 14.47
CA PHE A 155 -14.32 4.38 14.34
C PHE A 155 -14.75 2.92 14.32
N ASN A 156 -15.76 2.57 15.11
CA ASN A 156 -16.27 1.21 15.23
C ASN A 156 -17.46 0.92 14.31
N LYS A 157 -17.89 1.90 13.49
CA LYS A 157 -18.96 1.66 12.51
C LYS A 157 -18.44 0.80 11.37
N GLU A 158 -19.28 -0.11 10.91
CA GLU A 158 -19.01 -0.89 9.72
C GLU A 158 -18.96 0.03 8.49
N ARG A 159 -18.05 -0.26 7.58
CA ARG A 159 -17.82 0.49 6.34
C ARG A 159 -19.09 0.63 5.46
N THR A 160 -20.04 -0.29 5.59
CA THR A 160 -21.28 -0.31 4.79
C THR A 160 -22.39 0.59 5.33
N VAL A 161 -22.21 1.24 6.48
CA VAL A 161 -23.23 2.02 7.19
C VAL A 161 -23.04 3.54 7.01
N ILE A 162 -22.14 3.97 6.11
CA ILE A 162 -21.77 5.38 5.93
C ILE A 162 -22.26 5.91 4.59
#